data_05c75921107ff299acaa490e48229a3f
#
_entry.id   05c75921107ff299acaa490e48229a3f
#
_cell.length_a   1.000
_cell.length_b   1.000
_cell.length_c   1.000
_cell.angle_alpha   90.00
_cell.angle_beta   90.00
_cell.angle_gamma   90.00
#
_symmetry.space_group_name_H-M   'P 1'
#
loop_
_entity.id
_entity.type
_entity.pdbx_description
1 polymer ?
#
loop_
_entity_poly.entity_id
_entity_poly.type
_entity_poly.pdbx_seq_one_letter_code
_entity_poly.pdbx_strand_id
1 'polypeptide(L)'
;MKVPDLHDLELSGVHAWSGDAHPLTAAAVAAKLKHFTVDLKGVDSKAALLEAVAKGLKFPEHFGSNWDALADSLEDSDWIGKNGCVIAIAHAGPYRKAHGVDWTTFEDILAEASDYWRERHKPFWVFVS
;
A
#
# COMPACT_ATOMS: atom_id res chain seq x y z
N MET A 1 17.31 -1.77 -7.23
CA MET A 1 16.38 -2.91 -7.38
C MET A 1 15.59 -2.79 -8.68
N LYS A 2 15.20 -3.91 -9.22
CA LYS A 2 14.44 -3.95 -10.47
C LYS A 2 12.95 -4.09 -10.16
N VAL A 3 12.12 -3.28 -10.83
CA VAL A 3 10.67 -3.36 -10.70
C VAL A 3 10.19 -4.63 -11.42
N PRO A 4 9.39 -5.49 -10.77
CA PRO A 4 8.82 -6.67 -11.41
C PRO A 4 7.79 -6.29 -12.48
N ASP A 5 7.33 -7.29 -13.24
CA ASP A 5 6.21 -7.10 -14.18
C ASP A 5 4.94 -6.84 -13.37
N LEU A 6 4.44 -5.61 -13.42
CA LEU A 6 3.30 -5.18 -12.60
C LEU A 6 1.97 -5.78 -13.06
N HIS A 7 1.91 -6.41 -14.22
CA HIS A 7 0.73 -7.14 -14.68
C HIS A 7 0.72 -8.61 -14.23
N ASP A 8 1.79 -9.08 -13.63
CA ASP A 8 1.87 -10.46 -13.14
C ASP A 8 1.14 -10.58 -11.80
N LEU A 9 -0.08 -11.11 -11.85
CA LEU A 9 -0.93 -11.26 -10.66
C LEU A 9 -0.33 -12.20 -9.61
N GLU A 10 0.40 -13.22 -10.02
CA GLU A 10 1.00 -14.17 -9.08
C GLU A 10 2.09 -13.52 -8.24
N LEU A 11 2.80 -12.54 -8.79
CA LEU A 11 3.85 -11.83 -8.09
C LEU A 11 3.32 -10.64 -7.29
N SER A 12 2.08 -10.19 -7.53
CA SER A 12 1.52 -9.04 -6.82
C SER A 12 1.46 -9.30 -5.31
N GLY A 13 1.44 -8.24 -4.53
CA GLY A 13 1.43 -8.34 -3.08
C GLY A 13 2.41 -7.37 -2.43
N VAL A 14 2.81 -7.70 -1.21
CA VAL A 14 3.69 -6.87 -0.39
C VAL A 14 5.14 -7.32 -0.59
N HIS A 15 6.00 -6.37 -0.96
CA HIS A 15 7.42 -6.62 -1.23
C HIS A 15 8.30 -5.58 -0.54
N ALA A 16 9.50 -5.99 -0.18
CA ALA A 16 10.53 -5.04 0.25
C ALA A 16 11.06 -4.28 -0.97
N TRP A 17 11.43 -3.02 -0.76
CA TRP A 17 12.03 -2.18 -1.79
C TRP A 17 13.21 -1.43 -1.19
N SER A 18 14.28 -1.27 -1.93
CA SER A 18 15.39 -0.42 -1.51
C SER A 18 15.65 0.66 -2.55
N GLY A 19 15.82 1.88 -2.07
CA GLY A 19 16.08 3.04 -2.92
C GLY A 19 14.86 3.91 -3.16
N ASP A 20 14.94 4.74 -4.20
CA ASP A 20 13.93 5.73 -4.53
C ASP A 20 12.65 5.05 -5.07
N ALA A 21 11.52 5.62 -4.73
CA ALA A 21 10.20 5.18 -5.23
C ALA A 21 9.94 5.62 -6.69
N HIS A 22 10.74 6.52 -7.25
CA HIS A 22 10.54 7.02 -8.61
C HIS A 22 10.41 5.91 -9.67
N PRO A 23 11.26 4.88 -9.69
CA PRO A 23 11.11 3.78 -10.65
C PRO A 23 9.76 3.05 -10.52
N LEU A 24 9.22 2.94 -9.30
CA LEU A 24 7.92 2.33 -9.05
C LEU A 24 6.80 3.16 -9.66
N THR A 25 6.84 4.47 -9.44
CA THR A 25 5.85 5.40 -9.99
C THR A 25 5.88 5.37 -11.53
N ALA A 26 7.08 5.43 -12.11
CA ALA A 26 7.24 5.38 -13.56
C ALA A 26 6.69 4.07 -14.14
N ALA A 27 6.99 2.94 -13.50
CA ALA A 27 6.49 1.64 -13.95
C ALA A 27 4.96 1.54 -13.82
N ALA A 28 4.37 2.09 -12.76
CA ALA A 28 2.92 2.12 -12.57
C ALA A 28 2.24 2.93 -13.69
N VAL A 29 2.78 4.10 -14.02
CA VAL A 29 2.26 4.92 -15.12
C VAL A 29 2.33 4.15 -16.44
N ALA A 30 3.46 3.53 -16.73
CA ALA A 30 3.64 2.75 -17.96
C ALA A 30 2.68 1.56 -18.02
N ALA A 31 2.37 0.94 -16.89
CA ALA A 31 1.44 -0.18 -16.79
C ALA A 31 -0.03 0.25 -16.71
N LYS A 32 -0.30 1.55 -16.65
CA LYS A 32 -1.65 2.14 -16.50
C LYS A 32 -2.32 1.77 -15.18
N LEU A 33 -1.53 1.62 -14.13
CA LEU A 33 -2.01 1.39 -12.78
C LEU A 33 -2.05 2.70 -12.00
N LYS A 34 -2.96 2.80 -11.04
CA LYS A 34 -2.91 3.90 -10.07
C LYS A 34 -1.65 3.76 -9.23
N HIS A 35 -1.11 4.87 -8.78
CA HIS A 35 0.04 4.85 -7.87
C HIS A 35 -0.18 5.79 -6.70
N PHE A 36 0.29 5.35 -5.54
CA PHE A 36 0.18 6.11 -4.29
C PHE A 36 1.49 6.04 -3.55
N THR A 37 1.81 7.08 -2.83
CA THR A 37 2.98 7.10 -1.94
C THR A 37 2.52 7.42 -0.52
N VAL A 38 3.07 6.67 0.44
CA VAL A 38 2.84 6.87 1.87
C VAL A 38 4.20 7.07 2.51
N ASP A 39 4.40 8.21 3.17
CA ASP A 39 5.65 8.50 3.87
C ASP A 39 5.41 8.36 5.37
N LEU A 40 6.13 7.44 6.00
CA LEU A 40 6.02 7.18 7.43
C LEU A 40 7.07 7.91 8.27
N LYS A 41 7.79 8.86 7.66
CA LYS A 41 8.78 9.65 8.41
C LYS A 41 8.11 10.39 9.56
N GLY A 42 8.61 10.18 10.78
CA GLY A 42 8.07 10.84 11.97
C GLY A 42 6.78 10.22 12.52
N VAL A 43 6.25 9.19 11.88
CA VAL A 43 5.06 8.47 12.35
C VAL A 43 5.44 7.55 13.51
N ASP A 44 4.80 7.70 14.66
CA ASP A 44 5.17 6.98 15.87
C ASP A 44 3.98 6.52 16.71
N SER A 45 2.82 6.34 16.11
CA SER A 45 1.65 5.77 16.77
C SER A 45 0.71 5.13 15.75
N LYS A 46 -0.17 4.24 16.22
CA LYS A 46 -1.20 3.64 15.37
C LYS A 46 -2.09 4.70 14.72
N ALA A 47 -2.52 5.70 15.50
CA ALA A 47 -3.36 6.79 14.98
C ALA A 47 -2.64 7.57 13.87
N ALA A 48 -1.35 7.89 14.08
CA ALA A 48 -0.56 8.60 13.09
C ALA A 48 -0.31 7.74 11.85
N LEU A 49 -0.13 6.42 12.02
CA LEU A 49 0.01 5.50 10.89
C LEU A 49 -1.25 5.51 10.02
N LEU A 50 -2.42 5.34 10.63
CA LEU A 50 -3.69 5.32 9.91
C LEU A 50 -3.96 6.64 9.20
N GLU A 51 -3.62 7.77 9.84
CA GLU A 51 -3.74 9.09 9.24
C GLU A 51 -2.82 9.26 8.02
N ALA A 52 -1.56 8.85 8.15
CA ALA A 52 -0.59 8.92 7.06
C ALA A 52 -1.02 8.05 5.87
N VAL A 53 -1.53 6.85 6.15
CA VAL A 53 -2.02 5.93 5.12
C VAL A 53 -3.25 6.51 4.43
N ALA A 54 -4.23 7.01 5.18
CA ALA A 54 -5.44 7.61 4.62
C ALA A 54 -5.10 8.79 3.70
N LYS A 55 -4.16 9.63 4.12
CA LYS A 55 -3.70 10.76 3.33
C LYS A 55 -2.97 10.32 2.06
N GLY A 56 -2.03 9.40 2.18
CA GLY A 56 -1.24 8.91 1.05
C GLY A 56 -2.07 8.14 0.04
N LEU A 57 -3.03 7.36 0.49
CA LEU A 57 -3.92 6.58 -0.36
C LEU A 57 -5.16 7.36 -0.82
N LYS A 58 -5.29 8.61 -0.38
CA LYS A 58 -6.38 9.52 -0.78
C LYS A 58 -7.76 8.96 -0.46
N PHE A 59 -7.90 8.37 0.73
CA PHE A 59 -9.20 7.93 1.22
C PHE A 59 -10.11 9.14 1.51
N PRO A 60 -11.44 8.95 1.46
CA PRO A 60 -12.36 10.05 1.78
C PRO A 60 -12.21 10.55 3.22
N GLU A 61 -12.62 11.79 3.47
CA GLU A 61 -12.51 12.44 4.79
C GLU A 61 -13.22 11.68 5.90
N HIS A 62 -14.27 10.92 5.57
CA HIS A 62 -15.03 10.12 6.53
C HIS A 62 -14.41 8.76 6.83
N PHE A 63 -13.14 8.56 6.47
CA PHE A 63 -12.41 7.35 6.82
C PHE A 63 -12.41 7.15 8.34
N GLY A 64 -12.79 5.94 8.79
CA GLY A 64 -13.03 5.65 10.21
C GLY A 64 -11.80 5.52 11.10
N SER A 65 -10.60 5.65 10.56
CA SER A 65 -9.32 5.63 11.30
C SER A 65 -9.14 4.41 12.23
N ASN A 66 -9.53 3.23 11.77
CA ASN A 66 -9.29 1.97 12.46
C ASN A 66 -8.93 0.87 11.43
N TRP A 67 -8.52 -0.30 11.94
CA TRP A 67 -8.10 -1.40 11.07
C TRP A 67 -9.21 -1.89 10.15
N ASP A 68 -10.44 -1.97 10.64
CA ASP A 68 -11.58 -2.42 9.83
C ASP A 68 -11.89 -1.43 8.70
N ALA A 69 -11.84 -0.13 9.00
CA ALA A 69 -12.04 0.91 7.99
C ALA A 69 -10.92 0.87 6.94
N LEU A 70 -9.68 0.58 7.34
CA LEU A 70 -8.57 0.43 6.41
C LEU A 70 -8.81 -0.75 5.47
N ALA A 71 -9.18 -1.90 6.01
CA ALA A 71 -9.45 -3.09 5.20
C ALA A 71 -10.58 -2.84 4.19
N ASP A 72 -11.67 -2.24 4.63
CA ASP A 72 -12.80 -1.92 3.76
C ASP A 72 -12.42 -0.92 2.66
N SER A 73 -11.64 0.10 3.01
CA SER A 73 -11.21 1.12 2.04
C SER A 73 -10.27 0.54 0.99
N LEU A 74 -9.39 -0.38 1.36
CA LEU A 74 -8.49 -1.04 0.42
C LEU A 74 -9.23 -1.97 -0.55
N GLU A 75 -10.39 -2.47 -0.18
CA GLU A 75 -11.22 -3.35 -1.00
C GLU A 75 -12.32 -2.61 -1.74
N ASP A 76 -12.28 -1.27 -1.75
CA ASP A 76 -13.24 -0.45 -2.46
C ASP A 76 -12.86 -0.34 -3.95
N SER A 77 -13.78 -0.76 -4.83
CA SER A 77 -13.55 -0.74 -6.27
C SER A 77 -13.41 0.66 -6.85
N ASP A 78 -14.07 1.65 -6.26
CA ASP A 78 -13.94 3.04 -6.70
C ASP A 78 -12.57 3.59 -6.37
N TRP A 79 -12.01 3.18 -5.22
CA TRP A 79 -10.67 3.60 -4.82
C TRP A 79 -9.57 3.00 -5.69
N ILE A 80 -9.57 1.67 -5.89
CA ILE A 80 -8.50 0.99 -6.64
C ILE A 80 -8.54 1.33 -8.13
N GLY A 81 -9.71 1.63 -8.65
CA GLY A 81 -9.88 1.93 -10.05
C GLY A 81 -9.95 0.68 -10.93
N LYS A 82 -9.83 0.90 -12.23
CA LYS A 82 -10.10 -0.14 -13.24
C LYS A 82 -9.01 -1.19 -13.35
N ASN A 83 -7.74 -0.79 -13.22
CA ASN A 83 -6.60 -1.62 -13.62
C ASN A 83 -5.73 -2.12 -12.47
N GLY A 84 -5.98 -1.68 -11.24
CA GLY A 84 -5.15 -2.01 -10.09
C GLY A 84 -4.26 -0.85 -9.64
N CYS A 85 -3.38 -1.11 -8.66
CA CYS A 85 -2.57 -0.05 -8.08
C CYS A 85 -1.19 -0.50 -7.61
N VAL A 86 -0.32 0.48 -7.44
CA VAL A 86 0.99 0.36 -6.81
C VAL A 86 1.04 1.34 -5.64
N ILE A 87 1.40 0.84 -4.47
CA ILE A 87 1.59 1.65 -3.25
C ILE A 87 3.06 1.57 -2.86
N ALA A 88 3.73 2.72 -2.77
CA ALA A 88 5.09 2.82 -2.26
C ALA A 88 5.05 3.39 -0.85
N ILE A 89 5.56 2.65 0.13
CA ILE A 89 5.63 3.07 1.53
C ILE A 89 7.08 3.34 1.87
N ALA A 90 7.38 4.58 2.21
CA ALA A 90 8.73 5.03 2.54
C ALA A 90 8.92 5.21 4.04
N HIS A 91 10.15 5.04 4.51
CA HIS A 91 10.55 5.28 5.91
C HIS A 91 9.80 4.42 6.92
N ALA A 92 9.54 3.15 6.57
CA ALA A 92 8.83 2.22 7.45
C ALA A 92 9.69 1.66 8.58
N GLY A 93 11.02 1.67 8.42
CA GLY A 93 11.94 1.02 9.37
C GLY A 93 11.76 1.42 10.83
N PRO A 94 11.79 2.73 11.17
CA PRO A 94 11.60 3.16 12.56
C PRO A 94 10.28 2.74 13.17
N TYR A 95 9.18 2.86 12.41
CA TYR A 95 7.86 2.44 12.88
C TYR A 95 7.80 0.94 13.10
N ARG A 96 8.28 0.16 12.15
CA ARG A 96 8.34 -1.30 12.25
C ARG A 96 9.09 -1.75 13.50
N LYS A 97 10.21 -1.10 13.80
CA LYS A 97 11.04 -1.42 14.95
C LYS A 97 10.35 -1.06 16.27
N ALA A 98 9.71 0.10 16.35
CA ALA A 98 9.08 0.60 17.56
C ALA A 98 7.71 -0.02 17.84
N HIS A 99 6.96 -0.38 16.78
CA HIS A 99 5.57 -0.82 16.88
C HIS A 99 5.36 -2.11 16.06
N GLY A 100 6.12 -3.15 16.37
CA GLY A 100 6.12 -4.40 15.62
C GLY A 100 4.76 -5.09 15.52
N VAL A 101 3.96 -5.05 16.57
CA VAL A 101 2.62 -5.67 16.58
C VAL A 101 1.68 -4.94 15.62
N ASP A 102 1.64 -3.62 15.71
CA ASP A 102 0.83 -2.81 14.79
C ASP A 102 1.31 -2.96 13.35
N TRP A 103 2.62 -3.03 13.14
CA TRP A 103 3.18 -3.22 11.82
C TRP A 103 2.74 -4.56 11.20
N THR A 104 2.77 -5.65 11.99
CA THR A 104 2.33 -6.96 11.53
C THR A 104 0.85 -6.94 11.15
N THR A 105 0.00 -6.30 11.97
CA THR A 105 -1.42 -6.14 11.66
C THR A 105 -1.62 -5.37 10.35
N PHE A 106 -0.87 -4.29 10.16
CA PHE A 106 -0.93 -3.49 8.94
C PHE A 106 -0.52 -4.30 7.72
N GLU A 107 0.60 -5.02 7.80
CA GLU A 107 1.06 -5.88 6.70
C GLU A 107 0.05 -6.96 6.35
N ASP A 108 -0.57 -7.58 7.35
CA ASP A 108 -1.58 -8.61 7.13
C ASP A 108 -2.79 -8.05 6.38
N ILE A 109 -3.23 -6.85 6.73
CA ILE A 109 -4.33 -6.17 6.05
C ILE A 109 -3.98 -5.89 4.59
N LEU A 110 -2.74 -5.43 4.33
CA LEU A 110 -2.28 -5.19 2.96
C LEU A 110 -2.22 -6.49 2.16
N ALA A 111 -1.73 -7.58 2.77
CA ALA A 111 -1.65 -8.88 2.11
C ALA A 111 -3.03 -9.43 1.78
N GLU A 112 -3.99 -9.30 2.70
CA GLU A 112 -5.37 -9.72 2.46
C GLU A 112 -6.02 -8.91 1.34
N ALA A 113 -5.77 -7.61 1.27
CA ALA A 113 -6.25 -6.77 0.18
C ALA A 113 -5.66 -7.21 -1.16
N SER A 114 -4.38 -7.57 -1.18
CA SER A 114 -3.73 -8.10 -2.38
C SER A 114 -4.39 -9.39 -2.87
N ASP A 115 -4.69 -10.32 -1.95
CA ASP A 115 -5.37 -11.57 -2.28
C ASP A 115 -6.78 -11.30 -2.81
N TYR A 116 -7.51 -10.40 -2.17
CA TYR A 116 -8.85 -9.98 -2.60
C TYR A 116 -8.85 -9.49 -4.05
N TRP A 117 -7.91 -8.62 -4.42
CA TRP A 117 -7.83 -8.08 -5.77
C TRP A 117 -7.26 -9.08 -6.78
N ARG A 118 -6.33 -9.94 -6.37
CA ARG A 118 -5.82 -11.01 -7.23
C ARG A 118 -6.94 -11.92 -7.71
N GLU A 119 -7.86 -12.30 -6.84
CA GLU A 119 -9.04 -13.09 -7.20
C GLU A 119 -9.94 -12.37 -8.20
N ARG A 120 -9.86 -11.05 -8.25
CA ARG A 120 -10.62 -10.19 -9.16
C ARG A 120 -9.81 -9.71 -10.35
N HIS A 121 -8.66 -10.31 -10.57
CA HIS A 121 -7.75 -10.03 -11.69
C HIS A 121 -7.24 -8.59 -11.73
N LYS A 122 -7.09 -7.96 -10.57
CA LYS A 122 -6.48 -6.63 -10.44
C LYS A 122 -5.18 -6.74 -9.65
N PRO A 123 -4.04 -6.34 -10.21
CA PRO A 123 -2.79 -6.32 -9.45
C PRO A 123 -2.83 -5.27 -8.36
N PHE A 124 -2.41 -5.67 -7.17
CA PHE A 124 -2.30 -4.82 -6.00
C PHE A 124 -0.90 -4.99 -5.45
N TRP A 125 -0.08 -3.96 -5.59
CA TRP A 125 1.33 -3.99 -5.24
C TRP A 125 1.61 -3.04 -4.09
N VAL A 126 2.38 -3.51 -3.12
CA VAL A 126 2.91 -2.67 -2.05
C VAL A 126 4.41 -2.88 -1.97
N PHE A 127 5.17 -1.81 -2.06
CA PHE A 127 6.62 -1.82 -1.94
C PHE A 127 7.01 -1.01 -0.70
N VAL A 128 7.70 -1.65 0.23
CA VAL A 128 8.04 -1.09 1.55
C VAL A 128 9.54 -0.85 1.66
N SER A 129 9.90 0.39 1.94
CA SER A 129 11.29 0.76 2.18
C SER A 129 11.52 1.42 3.54
#